data_d8c0a5266ee55619037a919e5910ac23
#
_entry.id   d8c0a5266ee55619037a919e5910ac23
#
_cell.length_a   1.000
_cell.length_b   1.000
_cell.length_c   1.000
_cell.angle_alpha   90.00
_cell.angle_beta   90.00
_cell.angle_gamma   90.00
#
_symmetry.space_group_name_H-M   'P 1'
#
loop_
_entity.id
_entity.type
_entity.pdbx_description
1 polymer ?
#
loop_
_entity_poly.entity_id
_entity_poly.type
_entity_poly.pdbx_seq_one_letter_code
_entity_poly.pdbx_strand_id
1 'polypeptide(L)'
;MKFYQKRGFALVVLILAILGASVYGISKKPASLPEVSYSNWICDQAGLLTQDARQTIQEYNTAWNDKYYAVAAVASVDNIRGWKPEDYARELGAKWGLGANDMLLLLVKGGDWYVACGDDLADQMTDTQQTKLKTALDTPYYAGDYSQAAVDFFRQSDVVLAQTLGQ
;
A
#
# COMPACT_ATOMS: atom_id res chain seq x y z
N MET A 1 11.00 -24.78 20.85
CA MET A 1 11.99 -23.69 20.90
C MET A 1 11.41 -22.45 20.25
N LYS A 2 11.16 -21.42 21.05
CA LYS A 2 10.51 -20.19 20.59
C LYS A 2 11.57 -19.22 20.08
N PHE A 3 11.55 -18.93 18.81
CA PHE A 3 12.22 -17.79 18.24
C PHE A 3 11.17 -17.02 17.47
N TYR A 4 10.84 -15.83 17.94
CA TYR A 4 10.49 -14.61 17.23
C TYR A 4 9.83 -13.65 18.20
N GLN A 5 10.66 -12.91 18.90
CA GLN A 5 10.29 -11.62 19.46
C GLN A 5 11.47 -10.68 19.22
N LYS A 6 11.43 -10.00 18.12
CA LYS A 6 12.12 -8.71 17.97
C LYS A 6 11.09 -7.72 17.50
N ARG A 7 10.73 -6.84 18.41
CA ARG A 7 9.93 -5.65 18.20
C ARG A 7 10.64 -4.76 17.19
N GLY A 8 10.00 -4.47 16.10
CA GLY A 8 10.41 -3.53 15.08
C GLY A 8 9.53 -3.74 13.87
N PHE A 9 8.67 -2.80 13.60
CA PHE A 9 7.86 -2.62 12.40
C PHE A 9 7.46 -3.93 11.71
N ALA A 10 6.43 -4.59 12.23
CA ALA A 10 5.81 -5.71 11.55
C ALA A 10 4.89 -5.15 10.46
N LEU A 11 5.43 -5.06 9.26
CA LEU A 11 4.62 -4.90 8.07
C LEU A 11 3.93 -6.23 7.81
N VAL A 12 2.62 -6.25 7.91
CA VAL A 12 1.85 -7.38 7.41
C VAL A 12 1.91 -7.33 5.89
N VAL A 13 2.73 -8.22 5.39
CA VAL A 13 2.95 -8.40 3.98
C VAL A 13 1.81 -9.22 3.42
N LEU A 14 0.93 -8.63 2.64
CA LEU A 14 0.08 -9.35 1.71
C LEU A 14 0.97 -9.87 0.57
N ILE A 15 1.73 -10.93 0.87
CA ILE A 15 2.64 -11.52 -0.11
C ILE A 15 1.87 -12.34 -1.10
N LEU A 16 2.04 -12.02 -2.35
CA LEU A 16 1.89 -12.95 -3.43
C LEU A 16 3.22 -13.40 -3.97
N ALA A 17 3.31 -14.71 -4.09
CA ALA A 17 4.42 -15.40 -4.68
C ALA A 17 4.75 -14.82 -6.05
N ILE A 18 5.88 -14.19 -6.13
CA ILE A 18 6.51 -13.82 -7.39
C ILE A 18 7.25 -15.04 -7.89
N LEU A 19 6.79 -15.60 -8.98
CA LEU A 19 7.61 -16.48 -9.79
C LEU A 19 8.61 -15.63 -10.57
N GLY A 20 9.86 -15.87 -10.29
CA GLY A 20 11.03 -15.14 -10.66
C GLY A 20 11.15 -14.68 -12.10
N ALA A 21 11.67 -13.50 -12.24
CA ALA A 21 12.49 -13.14 -13.36
C ALA A 21 13.83 -12.64 -12.82
N SER A 22 14.82 -13.51 -12.88
CA SER A 22 16.21 -13.12 -12.70
C SER A 22 16.58 -12.17 -13.82
N VAL A 23 16.67 -10.91 -13.55
CA VAL A 23 17.26 -9.96 -14.48
C VAL A 23 18.68 -9.71 -14.05
N TYR A 24 19.58 -10.14 -14.89
CA TYR A 24 21.02 -9.94 -14.82
C TYR A 24 21.39 -8.49 -14.51
N GLY A 25 22.31 -8.35 -13.57
CA GLY A 25 22.79 -7.08 -13.07
C GLY A 25 23.36 -6.15 -14.13
N ILE A 26 22.69 -5.01 -14.22
CA ILE A 26 23.37 -3.77 -14.54
C ILE A 26 23.25 -2.96 -13.26
N SER A 27 24.39 -2.56 -12.71
CA SER A 27 24.48 -1.70 -11.53
C SER A 27 23.86 -0.34 -11.83
N LYS A 28 22.54 -0.26 -11.89
CA LYS A 28 21.80 0.99 -12.00
C LYS A 28 21.49 1.44 -10.58
N LYS A 29 21.71 2.73 -10.33
CA LYS A 29 21.33 3.37 -9.09
C LYS A 29 19.88 2.99 -8.75
N PRO A 30 19.59 2.63 -7.49
CA PRO A 30 18.22 2.34 -7.06
C PRO A 30 17.25 3.45 -7.42
N ALA A 31 15.97 3.13 -7.68
CA ALA A 31 14.94 4.13 -7.88
C ALA A 31 14.83 5.03 -6.65
N SER A 32 14.66 6.33 -6.86
CA SER A 32 14.46 7.28 -5.76
C SER A 32 13.05 7.16 -5.19
N LEU A 33 12.94 7.34 -3.87
CA LEU A 33 11.65 7.44 -3.21
C LEU A 33 11.02 8.81 -3.51
N PRO A 34 9.73 8.86 -3.93
CA PRO A 34 9.04 10.11 -4.20
C PRO A 34 8.84 10.96 -2.95
N GLU A 35 8.75 12.28 -3.14
CA GLU A 35 8.30 13.21 -2.12
C GLU A 35 6.77 13.23 -2.08
N VAL A 36 6.19 13.31 -0.88
CA VAL A 36 4.74 13.46 -0.72
C VAL A 36 4.37 14.94 -0.65
N SER A 37 3.25 15.29 -1.27
CA SER A 37 2.50 16.47 -0.87
C SER A 37 1.57 16.09 0.27
N TYR A 38 1.81 16.59 1.47
CA TYR A 38 1.01 16.28 2.67
C TYR A 38 -0.46 16.70 2.58
N SER A 39 -0.87 17.33 1.48
CA SER A 39 -2.23 17.83 1.35
C SER A 39 -3.26 16.79 0.91
N ASN A 40 -2.85 15.61 0.37
CA ASN A 40 -3.80 14.66 -0.21
C ASN A 40 -3.38 13.18 -0.21
N TRP A 41 -2.29 12.79 0.41
CA TRP A 41 -1.82 11.40 0.56
C TRP A 41 -1.67 10.61 -0.75
N ILE A 42 -1.62 11.29 -1.90
CA ILE A 42 -1.49 10.66 -3.22
C ILE A 42 -0.25 11.19 -3.93
N CYS A 43 0.62 10.30 -4.36
CA CYS A 43 1.76 10.60 -5.21
C CYS A 43 1.71 9.71 -6.46
N ASP A 44 1.03 10.19 -7.51
CA ASP A 44 0.78 9.45 -8.74
C ASP A 44 1.80 9.82 -9.82
N GLN A 45 3.06 9.42 -9.62
CA GLN A 45 4.15 9.72 -10.58
C GLN A 45 4.00 8.98 -11.91
N ALA A 46 3.47 7.77 -11.87
CA ALA A 46 3.29 6.96 -13.07
C ALA A 46 2.01 7.30 -13.85
N GLY A 47 1.17 8.21 -13.32
CA GLY A 47 -0.08 8.63 -13.98
C GLY A 47 -1.09 7.48 -14.12
N LEU A 48 -1.22 6.64 -13.09
CA LEU A 48 -2.08 5.46 -13.11
C LEU A 48 -3.51 5.74 -12.65
N LEU A 49 -3.73 6.87 -11.96
CA LEU A 49 -5.01 7.18 -11.33
C LEU A 49 -5.78 8.23 -12.13
N THR A 50 -7.05 7.94 -12.40
CA THR A 50 -7.98 8.94 -12.92
C THR A 50 -8.29 10.02 -11.87
N GLN A 51 -8.83 11.15 -12.31
CA GLN A 51 -9.26 12.22 -11.42
C GLN A 51 -10.33 11.75 -10.43
N ASP A 52 -11.30 10.97 -10.91
CA ASP A 52 -12.40 10.43 -10.08
C ASP A 52 -11.86 9.46 -9.03
N ALA A 53 -10.89 8.59 -9.37
CA ALA A 53 -10.25 7.71 -8.40
C ALA A 53 -9.51 8.51 -7.32
N ARG A 54 -8.77 9.56 -7.69
CA ARG A 54 -8.08 10.43 -6.72
C ARG A 54 -9.07 11.12 -5.79
N GLN A 55 -10.18 11.61 -6.32
CA GLN A 55 -11.22 12.24 -5.48
C GLN A 55 -11.81 11.22 -4.50
N THR A 56 -12.16 10.03 -4.95
CA THR A 56 -12.68 8.95 -4.10
C THR A 56 -11.69 8.58 -2.99
N ILE A 57 -10.39 8.46 -3.31
CA ILE A 57 -9.34 8.19 -2.34
C ILE A 57 -9.25 9.30 -1.27
N GLN A 58 -9.34 10.56 -1.67
CA GLN A 58 -9.33 11.69 -0.76
C GLN A 58 -10.54 11.72 0.17
N GLU A 59 -11.72 11.40 -0.36
CA GLU A 59 -12.96 11.30 0.43
C GLU A 59 -12.85 10.23 1.53
N TYR A 60 -12.34 9.03 1.20
CA TYR A 60 -12.09 7.98 2.19
C TYR A 60 -11.08 8.42 3.23
N ASN A 61 -9.93 8.95 2.83
CA ASN A 61 -8.88 9.39 3.75
C ASN A 61 -9.37 10.49 4.69
N THR A 62 -10.17 11.43 4.21
CA THR A 62 -10.77 12.47 5.07
C THR A 62 -11.68 11.84 6.10
N ALA A 63 -12.59 10.95 5.71
CA ALA A 63 -13.51 10.28 6.61
C ALA A 63 -12.78 9.38 7.63
N TRP A 64 -11.74 8.65 7.20
CA TRP A 64 -10.97 7.77 8.08
C TRP A 64 -10.09 8.53 9.06
N ASN A 65 -9.46 9.62 8.62
CA ASN A 65 -8.69 10.48 9.49
C ASN A 65 -9.55 11.06 10.62
N ASP A 66 -10.75 11.53 10.29
CA ASP A 66 -11.68 12.10 11.27
C ASP A 66 -12.23 11.05 12.24
N LYS A 67 -12.43 9.83 11.79
CA LYS A 67 -13.12 8.78 12.56
C LYS A 67 -12.16 7.81 13.26
N TYR A 68 -11.08 7.44 12.61
CA TYR A 68 -10.18 6.37 13.06
C TYR A 68 -8.75 6.84 13.32
N TYR A 69 -8.43 8.11 13.02
CA TYR A 69 -7.04 8.61 13.00
C TYR A 69 -6.13 7.73 12.15
N ALA A 70 -6.64 7.32 10.98
CA ALA A 70 -5.97 6.46 10.03
C ALA A 70 -6.10 7.01 8.61
N VAL A 71 -5.10 6.77 7.79
CA VAL A 71 -5.10 7.09 6.36
C VAL A 71 -4.49 5.96 5.55
N ALA A 72 -4.80 5.90 4.26
CA ALA A 72 -4.06 5.08 3.31
C ALA A 72 -3.43 5.99 2.26
N ALA A 73 -2.11 6.11 2.31
CA ALA A 73 -1.37 6.80 1.26
C ALA A 73 -1.30 5.94 -0.01
N VAL A 74 -1.30 6.57 -1.17
CA VAL A 74 -1.14 5.89 -2.46
C VAL A 74 0.08 6.44 -3.18
N ALA A 75 0.96 5.55 -3.60
CA ALA A 75 2.08 5.85 -4.48
C ALA A 75 1.93 5.07 -5.79
N SER A 76 2.01 5.74 -6.93
CA SER A 76 2.22 5.09 -8.20
C SER A 76 3.58 5.47 -8.78
N VAL A 77 4.32 4.49 -9.25
CA VAL A 77 5.68 4.68 -9.79
C VAL A 77 5.89 3.88 -11.08
N ASP A 78 6.75 4.38 -11.96
CA ASP A 78 7.09 3.66 -13.19
C ASP A 78 7.93 2.41 -12.94
N ASN A 79 8.74 2.41 -11.90
CA ASN A 79 9.55 1.26 -11.50
C ASN A 79 10.14 1.45 -10.09
N ILE A 80 10.56 0.32 -9.51
CA ILE A 80 11.23 0.25 -8.22
C ILE A 80 12.63 -0.37 -8.34
N ARG A 81 13.36 -0.08 -9.41
CA ARG A 81 14.68 -0.67 -9.70
C ARG A 81 15.60 -0.62 -8.49
N GLY A 82 16.20 -1.76 -8.18
CA GLY A 82 17.13 -1.91 -7.05
C GLY A 82 16.46 -2.10 -5.69
N TRP A 83 15.12 -2.17 -5.67
CA TRP A 83 14.35 -2.39 -4.46
C TRP A 83 13.50 -3.66 -4.57
N LYS A 84 13.26 -4.30 -3.41
CA LYS A 84 12.13 -5.20 -3.26
C LYS A 84 10.88 -4.37 -2.98
N PRO A 85 9.68 -4.77 -3.44
CA PRO A 85 8.45 -4.01 -3.21
C PRO A 85 8.17 -3.70 -1.75
N GLU A 86 8.36 -4.67 -0.88
CA GLU A 86 8.17 -4.52 0.56
C GLU A 86 9.13 -3.50 1.20
N ASP A 87 10.40 -3.53 0.79
CA ASP A 87 11.41 -2.60 1.32
C ASP A 87 11.14 -1.18 0.80
N TYR A 88 10.78 -1.05 -0.48
CA TYR A 88 10.42 0.23 -1.08
C TYR A 88 9.20 0.85 -0.39
N ALA A 89 8.13 0.08 -0.20
CA ALA A 89 6.92 0.56 0.44
C ALA A 89 7.15 0.95 1.92
N ARG A 90 7.93 0.16 2.65
CA ARG A 90 8.28 0.45 4.05
C ARG A 90 9.07 1.74 4.18
N GLU A 91 10.13 1.90 3.41
CA GLU A 91 10.96 3.11 3.43
C GLU A 91 10.16 4.35 2.98
N LEU A 92 9.28 4.18 1.99
CA LEU A 92 8.40 5.24 1.54
C LEU A 92 7.40 5.65 2.62
N GLY A 93 6.77 4.68 3.30
CA GLY A 93 5.87 4.94 4.42
C GLY A 93 6.56 5.67 5.57
N ALA A 94 7.77 5.24 5.93
CA ALA A 94 8.59 5.90 6.93
C ALA A 94 8.94 7.35 6.53
N LYS A 95 9.34 7.57 5.28
CA LYS A 95 9.64 8.89 4.73
C LYS A 95 8.42 9.82 4.76
N TRP A 96 7.23 9.28 4.55
CA TRP A 96 5.98 10.02 4.56
C TRP A 96 5.38 10.20 5.94
N GLY A 97 5.99 9.61 6.98
CA GLY A 97 5.56 9.73 8.38
C GLY A 97 4.25 9.01 8.67
N LEU A 98 3.97 7.91 7.95
CA LEU A 98 2.80 7.08 8.22
C LEU A 98 2.90 6.44 9.60
N GLY A 99 1.79 6.41 10.33
CA GLY A 99 1.68 5.92 11.69
C GLY A 99 1.26 4.46 11.80
N ALA A 100 1.03 4.03 13.04
CA ALA A 100 0.75 2.63 13.37
C ALA A 100 -0.59 2.10 12.85
N ASN A 101 -1.55 2.99 12.56
CA ASN A 101 -2.87 2.65 12.01
C ASN A 101 -2.98 2.93 10.50
N ASP A 102 -1.91 3.44 9.88
CA ASP A 102 -1.94 3.86 8.48
C ASP A 102 -1.58 2.73 7.52
N MET A 103 -1.95 2.94 6.26
CA MET A 103 -1.59 2.05 5.15
C MET A 103 -0.84 2.82 4.06
N LEU A 104 -0.07 2.09 3.26
CA LEU A 104 0.48 2.56 2.00
C LEU A 104 0.14 1.56 0.90
N LEU A 105 -0.55 2.01 -0.13
CA LEU A 105 -0.73 1.27 -1.38
C LEU A 105 0.32 1.71 -2.40
N LEU A 106 1.21 0.81 -2.76
CA LEU A 106 2.19 0.99 -3.82
C LEU A 106 1.69 0.33 -5.10
N LEU A 107 1.62 1.09 -6.19
CA LEU A 107 1.28 0.62 -7.53
C LEU A 107 2.50 0.80 -8.44
N VAL A 108 3.02 -0.28 -9.03
CA VAL A 108 4.17 -0.22 -9.94
C VAL A 108 3.68 -0.47 -11.36
N LYS A 109 3.87 0.49 -12.26
CA LYS A 109 3.38 0.42 -13.63
C LYS A 109 3.96 -0.79 -14.37
N GLY A 110 3.09 -1.69 -14.80
CA GLY A 110 3.52 -2.92 -15.49
C GLY A 110 4.28 -3.91 -14.62
N GLY A 111 4.31 -3.70 -13.30
CA GLY A 111 4.89 -4.57 -12.28
C GLY A 111 3.82 -5.10 -11.34
N ASP A 112 4.16 -5.18 -10.06
CA ASP A 112 3.27 -5.63 -9.00
C ASP A 112 2.78 -4.46 -8.13
N TRP A 113 1.80 -4.73 -7.29
CA TRP A 113 1.35 -3.83 -6.22
C TRP A 113 1.86 -4.34 -4.87
N TYR A 114 1.85 -3.47 -3.88
CA TYR A 114 2.17 -3.82 -2.50
C TYR A 114 1.36 -2.97 -1.52
N VAL A 115 0.91 -3.58 -0.42
CA VAL A 115 0.27 -2.87 0.68
C VAL A 115 1.14 -3.00 1.92
N ALA A 116 1.58 -1.88 2.46
CA ALA A 116 2.19 -1.79 3.76
C ALA A 116 1.15 -1.30 4.78
N CYS A 117 1.13 -1.91 5.96
CA CYS A 117 0.29 -1.50 7.08
C CYS A 117 1.15 -1.14 8.27
N GLY A 118 0.73 -0.16 9.06
CA GLY A 118 1.31 0.13 10.34
C GLY A 118 1.07 -1.02 11.34
N ASP A 119 1.92 -1.10 12.36
CA ASP A 119 1.98 -2.26 13.25
C ASP A 119 0.66 -2.54 14.00
N ASP A 120 0.02 -1.48 14.52
CA ASP A 120 -1.22 -1.64 15.30
C ASP A 120 -2.38 -2.15 14.42
N LEU A 121 -2.48 -1.65 13.18
CA LEU A 121 -3.49 -2.13 12.23
C LEU A 121 -3.17 -3.56 11.78
N ALA A 122 -1.90 -3.85 11.52
CA ALA A 122 -1.43 -5.14 11.09
C ALA A 122 -1.75 -6.25 12.10
N ASP A 123 -1.46 -5.99 13.39
CA ASP A 123 -1.68 -6.93 14.48
C ASP A 123 -3.17 -7.25 14.72
N GLN A 124 -4.05 -6.34 14.35
CA GLN A 124 -5.50 -6.48 14.52
C GLN A 124 -6.19 -7.08 13.28
N MET A 125 -5.52 -7.08 12.14
CA MET A 125 -6.11 -7.53 10.88
C MET A 125 -6.07 -9.05 10.76
N THR A 126 -7.23 -9.67 10.54
CA THR A 126 -7.34 -11.12 10.34
C THR A 126 -6.87 -11.53 8.93
N ASP A 127 -6.47 -12.80 8.77
CA ASP A 127 -6.12 -13.39 7.47
C ASP A 127 -7.24 -13.24 6.43
N THR A 128 -8.49 -13.32 6.88
CA THR A 128 -9.66 -13.15 6.01
C THR A 128 -9.76 -11.72 5.49
N GLN A 129 -9.50 -10.73 6.33
CA GLN A 129 -9.50 -9.30 5.93
C GLN A 129 -8.35 -9.01 4.96
N GLN A 130 -7.15 -9.54 5.23
CA GLN A 130 -6.00 -9.43 4.34
C GLN A 130 -6.30 -10.05 2.96
N THR A 131 -6.91 -11.24 2.94
CA THR A 131 -7.30 -11.92 1.69
C THR A 131 -8.31 -11.09 0.89
N LYS A 132 -9.27 -10.44 1.56
CA LYS A 132 -10.26 -9.58 0.88
C LYS A 132 -9.61 -8.34 0.27
N LEU A 133 -8.69 -7.68 0.97
CA LEU A 133 -7.93 -6.55 0.43
C LEU A 133 -7.13 -6.94 -0.81
N LYS A 134 -6.45 -8.08 -0.72
CA LYS A 134 -5.72 -8.65 -1.86
C LYS A 134 -6.63 -8.91 -3.06
N THR A 135 -7.75 -9.59 -2.85
CA THR A 135 -8.68 -9.92 -3.93
C THR A 135 -9.26 -8.67 -4.58
N ALA A 136 -9.53 -7.61 -3.80
CA ALA A 136 -10.00 -6.34 -4.31
C ALA A 136 -8.99 -5.67 -5.26
N LEU A 137 -7.69 -5.85 -5.01
CA LEU A 137 -6.61 -5.32 -5.84
C LEU A 137 -6.35 -6.18 -7.09
N ASP A 138 -6.24 -7.49 -6.94
CA ASP A 138 -5.69 -8.39 -7.96
C ASP A 138 -6.43 -8.30 -9.30
N THR A 139 -7.74 -8.48 -9.30
CA THR A 139 -8.49 -8.59 -10.55
C THR A 139 -8.40 -7.33 -11.41
N PRO A 140 -8.72 -6.12 -10.92
CA PRO A 140 -8.63 -4.91 -11.73
C PRO A 140 -7.16 -4.54 -12.03
N TYR A 141 -6.24 -4.75 -11.09
CA TYR A 141 -4.84 -4.39 -11.28
C TYR A 141 -4.20 -5.15 -12.45
N TYR A 142 -4.34 -6.47 -12.48
CA TYR A 142 -3.78 -7.31 -13.55
C TYR A 142 -4.56 -7.21 -14.86
N ALA A 143 -5.77 -6.65 -14.85
CA ALA A 143 -6.48 -6.22 -16.05
C ALA A 143 -6.00 -4.87 -16.60
N GLY A 144 -5.09 -4.19 -15.89
CA GLY A 144 -4.57 -2.86 -16.26
C GLY A 144 -5.44 -1.69 -15.80
N ASP A 145 -6.50 -1.96 -15.04
CA ASP A 145 -7.35 -0.91 -14.45
C ASP A 145 -6.87 -0.54 -13.05
N TYR A 146 -5.78 0.20 -13.01
CA TYR A 146 -5.14 0.64 -11.77
C TYR A 146 -6.03 1.55 -10.92
N SER A 147 -6.85 2.38 -11.57
CA SER A 147 -7.80 3.24 -10.89
C SER A 147 -8.87 2.45 -10.16
N GLN A 148 -9.46 1.46 -10.84
CA GLN A 148 -10.45 0.58 -10.22
C GLN A 148 -9.83 -0.25 -9.10
N ALA A 149 -8.60 -0.75 -9.28
CA ALA A 149 -7.87 -1.47 -8.24
C ALA A 149 -7.70 -0.62 -6.96
N ALA A 150 -7.28 0.63 -7.11
CA ALA A 150 -7.16 1.53 -5.98
C ALA A 150 -8.51 1.80 -5.32
N VAL A 151 -9.55 2.10 -6.07
CA VAL A 151 -10.90 2.37 -5.53
C VAL A 151 -11.47 1.14 -4.80
N ASP A 152 -11.30 -0.06 -5.37
CA ASP A 152 -11.78 -1.29 -4.73
C ASP A 152 -10.99 -1.63 -3.46
N PHE A 153 -9.69 -1.36 -3.45
CA PHE A 153 -8.88 -1.44 -2.24
C PHE A 153 -9.41 -0.50 -1.16
N PHE A 154 -9.69 0.76 -1.47
CA PHE A 154 -10.22 1.73 -0.50
C PHE A 154 -11.61 1.34 0.01
N ARG A 155 -12.48 0.86 -0.86
CA ARG A 155 -13.81 0.35 -0.48
C ARG A 155 -13.70 -0.84 0.48
N GLN A 156 -12.79 -1.78 0.22
CA GLN A 156 -12.56 -2.92 1.10
C GLN A 156 -11.86 -2.50 2.39
N SER A 157 -10.94 -1.54 2.34
CA SER A 157 -10.27 -0.99 3.52
C SER A 157 -11.26 -0.29 4.47
N ASP A 158 -12.27 0.38 3.95
CA ASP A 158 -13.33 0.99 4.77
C ASP A 158 -14.03 -0.05 5.66
N VAL A 159 -14.36 -1.22 5.10
CA VAL A 159 -14.93 -2.33 5.86
C VAL A 159 -13.96 -2.85 6.92
N VAL A 160 -12.68 -2.99 6.56
CA VAL A 160 -11.64 -3.48 7.49
C VAL A 160 -11.44 -2.49 8.64
N LEU A 161 -11.25 -1.20 8.35
CA LEU A 161 -11.03 -0.18 9.37
C LEU A 161 -12.25 -0.04 10.32
N ALA A 162 -13.47 -0.12 9.78
CA ALA A 162 -14.68 -0.11 10.59
C ALA A 162 -14.76 -1.29 11.57
N GLN A 163 -14.29 -2.46 11.17
CA GLN A 163 -14.27 -3.67 12.00
C GLN A 163 -13.12 -3.69 13.00
N THR A 164 -12.00 -3.07 12.67
CA THR A 164 -10.76 -3.15 13.42
C THR A 164 -10.61 -1.96 14.39
N LEU A 165 -10.87 -0.75 13.92
CA LEU A 165 -10.68 0.49 14.67
C LEU A 165 -11.99 1.15 15.12
N GLY A 166 -13.13 0.66 14.64
CA GLY A 166 -14.45 1.24 14.92
C GLY A 166 -15.11 0.75 16.21
N GLN A 167 -14.37 0.03 17.09
CA GLN A 167 -14.88 -0.54 18.35
C GLN A 167 -14.72 0.42 19.52
#